data_9d4f290e3deb7cecea7cba35439eb64e
#
_entry.id   9d4f290e3deb7cecea7cba35439eb64e
#
_cell.length_a   1.000
_cell.length_b   1.000
_cell.length_c   1.000
_cell.angle_alpha   90.00
_cell.angle_beta   90.00
_cell.angle_gamma   90.00
#
_symmetry.space_group_name_H-M   'P 1'
#
loop_
_entity.id
_entity.type
_entity.pdbx_description
1 polymer ?
#
loop_
_entity_poly.entity_id
_entity_poly.type
_entity_poly.pdbx_seq_one_letter_code
_entity_poly.pdbx_strand_id
1 'polypeptide(L)'
;MSRLIRIAAVSALGLAMAGCASMQPQTLNARSNYSVYSVHQPVVEHTNYVFDLRLDGDRVSEAELNRLAAWFHSIDARYGDRIAIDEPRGYGSAGARADVGRVAADFGLLLADDAAPVTEGEVAPGTLRVIASRASAHVEGCPAYTTPGIDSPVRTDSNYGCATNANLAAMVANPDDLVHGQEGSGRESALVAGRAVGTYRQRTPTGSQPLPAATTRSGGSGQ
;
A
#
# COMPACT_ATOMS: atom_id res chain seq x y z
N MET A 1 -48.04 22.45 -37.58
CA MET A 1 -46.88 23.07 -36.93
C MET A 1 -46.47 22.42 -35.60
N SER A 2 -47.41 21.95 -34.75
CA SER A 2 -47.07 21.42 -33.40
C SER A 2 -46.31 20.06 -33.39
N ARG A 3 -46.51 19.18 -34.39
CA ARG A 3 -45.81 17.87 -34.44
C ARG A 3 -44.33 18.00 -34.84
N LEU A 4 -44.00 18.90 -35.76
CA LEU A 4 -42.62 19.14 -36.19
C LEU A 4 -41.78 19.76 -35.09
N ILE A 5 -42.35 20.66 -34.28
CA ILE A 5 -41.67 21.28 -33.14
C ILE A 5 -41.37 20.24 -32.04
N ARG A 6 -42.31 19.31 -31.80
CA ARG A 6 -42.09 18.23 -30.80
C ARG A 6 -41.04 17.26 -31.25
N ILE A 7 -40.95 16.90 -32.53
CA ILE A 7 -39.90 16.02 -33.06
C ILE A 7 -38.53 16.70 -33.00
N ALA A 8 -38.45 17.98 -33.34
CA ALA A 8 -37.20 18.75 -33.24
C ALA A 8 -36.73 18.89 -31.79
N ALA A 9 -37.64 19.09 -30.83
CA ALA A 9 -37.28 19.17 -29.41
C ALA A 9 -36.79 17.84 -28.84
N VAL A 10 -37.40 16.72 -29.23
CA VAL A 10 -36.94 15.37 -28.79
C VAL A 10 -35.60 15.02 -29.41
N SER A 11 -35.34 15.37 -30.66
CA SER A 11 -34.07 15.16 -31.32
C SER A 11 -32.95 16.00 -30.72
N ALA A 12 -33.22 17.25 -30.33
CA ALA A 12 -32.25 18.13 -29.67
C ALA A 12 -31.91 17.62 -28.25
N LEU A 13 -32.88 17.07 -27.52
CA LEU A 13 -32.66 16.48 -26.20
C LEU A 13 -31.83 15.19 -26.28
N GLY A 14 -32.03 14.38 -27.32
CA GLY A 14 -31.23 13.16 -27.58
C GLY A 14 -29.76 13.46 -27.91
N LEU A 15 -29.50 14.51 -28.66
CA LEU A 15 -28.15 14.97 -28.98
C LEU A 15 -27.40 15.55 -27.78
N ALA A 16 -28.09 16.19 -26.85
CA ALA A 16 -27.50 16.73 -25.62
C ALA A 16 -27.04 15.62 -24.65
N MET A 17 -27.70 14.46 -24.66
CA MET A 17 -27.32 13.30 -23.80
C MET A 17 -26.15 12.49 -24.38
N ALA A 18 -25.85 12.57 -25.66
CA ALA A 18 -24.77 11.83 -26.29
C ALA A 18 -23.37 12.41 -25.96
N GLY A 19 -23.30 13.64 -25.46
CA GLY A 19 -22.05 14.30 -25.10
C GLY A 19 -21.38 13.78 -23.82
N CYS A 20 -22.10 13.06 -22.95
CA CYS A 20 -21.56 12.57 -21.68
C CYS A 20 -20.99 11.14 -21.73
N ALA A 21 -21.04 10.46 -22.87
CA ALA A 21 -20.68 9.03 -22.97
C ALA A 21 -19.22 8.76 -23.31
N SER A 22 -18.34 9.76 -23.39
CA SER A 22 -16.95 9.57 -23.79
C SER A 22 -15.92 9.88 -22.71
N MET A 23 -16.27 9.77 -21.42
CA MET A 23 -15.27 9.62 -20.37
C MET A 23 -14.81 8.16 -20.32
N GLN A 24 -14.13 7.69 -21.35
CA GLN A 24 -13.27 6.54 -21.20
C GLN A 24 -12.19 6.92 -20.18
N PRO A 25 -11.90 6.05 -19.18
CA PRO A 25 -10.74 6.25 -18.34
C PRO A 25 -9.53 6.30 -19.27
N GLN A 26 -8.99 7.51 -19.47
CA GLN A 26 -7.76 7.66 -20.24
C GLN A 26 -6.70 6.92 -19.46
N THR A 27 -6.19 5.83 -20.01
CA THR A 27 -5.00 5.18 -19.48
C THR A 27 -3.91 6.22 -19.44
N LEU A 28 -3.53 6.62 -18.23
CA LEU A 28 -2.47 7.59 -18.02
C LEU A 28 -1.19 7.00 -18.62
N ASN A 29 -0.67 7.63 -19.65
CA ASN A 29 0.65 7.34 -20.18
C ASN A 29 1.46 8.63 -20.25
N ALA A 30 2.78 8.51 -20.27
CA ALA A 30 3.67 9.68 -20.22
C ALA A 30 3.41 10.70 -21.34
N ARG A 31 2.92 10.26 -22.50
CA ARG A 31 2.63 11.14 -23.66
C ARG A 31 1.37 11.97 -23.47
N SER A 32 0.42 11.48 -22.71
CA SER A 32 -0.89 12.14 -22.49
C SER A 32 -1.08 12.64 -21.05
N ASN A 33 -0.04 12.54 -20.20
CA ASN A 33 -0.15 12.95 -18.82
C ASN A 33 0.09 14.47 -18.65
N TYR A 34 -1.00 15.20 -18.51
CA TYR A 34 -1.01 16.65 -18.20
C TYR A 34 -1.17 16.93 -16.71
N SER A 35 -1.16 15.90 -15.87
CA SER A 35 -1.29 16.04 -14.43
C SER A 35 0.06 15.95 -13.73
N VAL A 36 0.08 16.34 -12.47
CA VAL A 36 1.24 16.17 -11.57
C VAL A 36 1.37 14.74 -11.01
N TYR A 37 0.41 13.87 -11.31
CA TYR A 37 0.47 12.47 -10.89
C TYR A 37 1.39 11.68 -11.82
N SER A 38 2.31 10.91 -11.25
CA SER A 38 3.14 10.01 -12.03
C SER A 38 2.32 8.88 -12.64
N VAL A 39 2.66 8.45 -13.83
CA VAL A 39 2.13 7.21 -14.43
C VAL A 39 2.79 5.97 -13.84
N HIS A 40 3.96 6.13 -13.22
CA HIS A 40 4.72 5.09 -12.57
C HIS A 40 4.33 5.00 -11.09
N GLN A 41 3.19 4.40 -10.82
CA GLN A 41 2.74 4.15 -9.45
C GLN A 41 3.32 2.85 -8.91
N PRO A 42 3.58 2.74 -7.60
CA PRO A 42 3.94 1.48 -6.99
C PRO A 42 2.82 0.43 -7.19
N VAL A 43 3.21 -0.76 -7.58
CA VAL A 43 2.33 -1.94 -7.67
C VAL A 43 2.67 -2.86 -6.53
N VAL A 44 1.65 -3.34 -5.82
CA VAL A 44 1.80 -4.30 -4.73
C VAL A 44 1.37 -5.67 -5.21
N GLU A 45 2.24 -6.64 -5.03
CA GLU A 45 2.00 -8.05 -5.38
C GLU A 45 2.06 -8.91 -4.14
N HIS A 46 1.20 -9.93 -4.10
CA HIS A 46 1.15 -10.92 -3.03
C HIS A 46 1.55 -12.28 -3.54
N THR A 47 2.49 -12.91 -2.84
CA THR A 47 2.85 -14.31 -3.07
C THR A 47 2.47 -15.13 -1.85
N ASN A 48 1.65 -16.17 -2.05
CA ASN A 48 1.23 -17.07 -1.00
C ASN A 48 1.97 -18.40 -1.13
N TYR A 49 2.72 -18.75 -0.10
CA TYR A 49 3.35 -20.05 0.06
C TYR A 49 2.48 -20.91 0.97
N VAL A 50 2.25 -22.15 0.61
CA VAL A 50 1.31 -23.06 1.29
C VAL A 50 2.04 -24.29 1.78
N PHE A 51 1.76 -24.69 3.02
CA PHE A 51 2.29 -25.90 3.62
C PHE A 51 1.24 -26.60 4.48
N ASP A 52 0.96 -27.87 4.18
CA ASP A 52 -0.02 -28.66 4.91
C ASP A 52 0.67 -29.53 5.98
N LEU A 53 0.24 -29.35 7.23
CA LEU A 53 0.67 -30.10 8.41
C LEU A 53 -0.35 -31.17 8.78
N ARG A 54 0.12 -32.33 9.19
CA ARG A 54 -0.74 -33.36 9.76
C ARG A 54 -0.94 -33.11 11.25
N LEU A 55 -2.19 -33.22 11.67
CA LEU A 55 -2.57 -33.10 13.07
C LEU A 55 -2.54 -34.46 13.76
N ASP A 56 -2.10 -34.45 15.00
CA ASP A 56 -2.24 -35.55 15.96
C ASP A 56 -3.19 -35.08 17.08
N GLY A 57 -4.49 -35.33 16.85
CA GLY A 57 -5.54 -34.75 17.69
C GLY A 57 -5.58 -33.22 17.60
N ASP A 58 -5.40 -32.54 18.72
CA ASP A 58 -5.36 -31.07 18.84
C ASP A 58 -3.94 -30.49 18.68
N ARG A 59 -2.94 -31.31 18.42
CA ARG A 59 -1.53 -30.91 18.39
C ARG A 59 -0.84 -31.27 17.08
N VAL A 60 0.33 -30.68 16.88
CA VAL A 60 1.25 -31.03 15.79
C VAL A 60 2.42 -31.84 16.37
N SER A 61 2.76 -32.96 15.74
CA SER A 61 3.89 -33.75 16.18
C SER A 61 5.21 -33.03 15.96
N GLU A 62 6.25 -33.36 16.78
CA GLU A 62 7.59 -32.78 16.66
C GLU A 62 8.18 -32.97 15.25
N ALA A 63 7.93 -34.10 14.62
CA ALA A 63 8.38 -34.37 13.25
C ALA A 63 7.78 -33.39 12.24
N GLU A 64 6.47 -33.07 12.37
CA GLU A 64 5.79 -32.11 11.51
C GLU A 64 6.24 -30.68 11.80
N LEU A 65 6.52 -30.32 13.08
CA LEU A 65 7.06 -29.00 13.44
C LEU A 65 8.47 -28.79 12.86
N ASN A 66 9.31 -29.82 12.88
CA ASN A 66 10.62 -29.78 12.23
C ASN A 66 10.50 -29.62 10.70
N ARG A 67 9.49 -30.26 10.08
CA ARG A 67 9.18 -30.06 8.64
C ARG A 67 8.74 -28.62 8.36
N LEU A 68 7.92 -28.04 9.24
CA LEU A 68 7.48 -26.65 9.13
C LEU A 68 8.68 -25.69 9.22
N ALA A 69 9.57 -25.89 10.20
CA ALA A 69 10.77 -25.09 10.33
C ALA A 69 11.68 -25.18 9.09
N ALA A 70 11.87 -26.40 8.57
CA ALA A 70 12.63 -26.61 7.33
C ALA A 70 11.97 -25.91 6.12
N TRP A 71 10.63 -25.92 6.06
CA TRP A 71 9.90 -25.21 5.02
C TRP A 71 10.07 -23.69 5.15
N PHE A 72 9.98 -23.09 6.35
CA PHE A 72 10.26 -21.67 6.56
C PHE A 72 11.65 -21.28 6.07
N HIS A 73 12.66 -22.12 6.34
CA HIS A 73 14.01 -21.93 5.78
C HIS A 73 14.00 -21.97 4.24
N SER A 74 13.26 -22.90 3.64
CA SER A 74 13.25 -23.09 2.19
C SER A 74 12.63 -21.93 1.42
N ILE A 75 11.66 -21.23 2.01
CA ILE A 75 11.02 -20.04 1.43
C ILE A 75 11.71 -18.74 1.85
N ASP A 76 12.82 -18.82 2.62
CA ASP A 76 13.48 -17.65 3.21
C ASP A 76 12.47 -16.78 3.96
N ALA A 77 11.73 -17.40 4.90
CA ALA A 77 10.75 -16.72 5.72
C ALA A 77 11.41 -15.62 6.55
N ARG A 78 10.86 -14.39 6.49
CA ARG A 78 11.51 -13.21 7.05
C ARG A 78 10.51 -12.20 7.57
N TYR A 79 11.00 -11.23 8.32
CA TYR A 79 10.21 -10.11 8.80
C TYR A 79 9.40 -9.45 7.65
N GLY A 80 8.13 -9.23 7.90
CA GLY A 80 7.17 -8.73 6.90
C GLY A 80 6.32 -9.83 6.25
N ASP A 81 6.73 -11.12 6.35
CA ASP A 81 5.87 -12.22 5.95
C ASP A 81 4.75 -12.40 6.99
N ARG A 82 3.56 -12.64 6.52
CA ARG A 82 2.37 -12.83 7.34
C ARG A 82 1.99 -14.31 7.37
N ILE A 83 1.90 -14.89 8.54
CA ILE A 83 1.56 -16.31 8.70
C ILE A 83 0.09 -16.43 9.07
N ALA A 84 -0.70 -17.05 8.21
CA ALA A 84 -2.10 -17.38 8.45
C ALA A 84 -2.29 -18.89 8.53
N ILE A 85 -3.33 -19.31 9.23
CA ILE A 85 -3.70 -20.70 9.37
C ILE A 85 -5.10 -20.89 8.82
N ASP A 86 -5.22 -21.81 7.86
CA ASP A 86 -6.49 -22.27 7.33
C ASP A 86 -6.80 -23.67 7.88
N GLU A 87 -7.93 -23.78 8.53
CA GLU A 87 -8.42 -25.00 9.17
C GLU A 87 -9.72 -25.46 8.52
N PRO A 88 -9.94 -26.79 8.39
CA PRO A 88 -11.22 -27.30 7.93
C PRO A 88 -12.35 -26.77 8.83
N ARG A 89 -13.46 -26.39 8.24
CA ARG A 89 -14.60 -25.83 8.97
C ARG A 89 -15.05 -26.80 10.07
N GLY A 90 -15.08 -26.31 11.30
CA GLY A 90 -15.50 -27.07 12.48
C GLY A 90 -14.37 -27.76 13.26
N TYR A 91 -13.14 -27.62 12.82
CA TYR A 91 -11.96 -28.08 13.54
C TYR A 91 -11.16 -26.85 14.01
N GLY A 92 -11.39 -26.43 15.22
CA GLY A 92 -10.54 -25.44 15.87
C GLY A 92 -9.46 -26.15 16.67
N SER A 93 -8.24 -26.20 16.20
CA SER A 93 -7.11 -26.82 16.90
C SER A 93 -6.25 -25.77 17.61
N ALA A 94 -6.71 -25.30 18.77
CA ALA A 94 -6.00 -24.28 19.56
C ALA A 94 -4.57 -24.71 19.91
N GLY A 95 -4.37 -26.00 20.19
CA GLY A 95 -3.07 -26.57 20.48
C GLY A 95 -2.14 -26.54 19.26
N ALA A 96 -2.62 -26.95 18.07
CA ALA A 96 -1.84 -26.89 16.85
C ALA A 96 -1.51 -25.45 16.44
N ARG A 97 -2.47 -24.52 16.61
CA ARG A 97 -2.23 -23.09 16.38
C ARG A 97 -1.11 -22.55 17.27
N ALA A 98 -1.10 -22.93 18.57
CA ALA A 98 -0.05 -22.54 19.49
C ALA A 98 1.31 -23.18 19.09
N ASP A 99 1.31 -24.41 18.62
CA ASP A 99 2.52 -25.10 18.17
C ASP A 99 3.14 -24.44 16.93
N VAL A 100 2.32 -24.11 15.92
CA VAL A 100 2.75 -23.35 14.74
C VAL A 100 3.24 -21.96 15.13
N GLY A 101 2.54 -21.29 16.07
CA GLY A 101 2.93 -19.97 16.56
C GLY A 101 4.30 -19.95 17.22
N ARG A 102 4.68 -21.01 17.93
CA ARG A 102 6.05 -21.14 18.52
C ARG A 102 7.10 -21.23 17.43
N VAL A 103 6.87 -22.08 16.42
CA VAL A 103 7.82 -22.20 15.30
C VAL A 103 7.92 -20.88 14.52
N ALA A 104 6.80 -20.21 14.25
CA ALA A 104 6.81 -18.91 13.58
C ALA A 104 7.60 -17.86 14.39
N ALA A 105 7.43 -17.85 15.72
CA ALA A 105 8.15 -16.93 16.60
C ALA A 105 9.68 -17.10 16.56
N ASP A 106 10.20 -18.32 16.35
CA ASP A 106 11.61 -18.58 16.19
C ASP A 106 12.19 -17.90 14.94
N PHE A 107 11.34 -17.61 13.95
CA PHE A 107 11.67 -16.82 12.75
C PHE A 107 11.32 -15.32 12.89
N GLY A 108 10.88 -14.88 14.08
CA GLY A 108 10.45 -13.51 14.32
C GLY A 108 9.10 -13.15 13.67
N LEU A 109 8.28 -14.17 13.34
CA LEU A 109 7.00 -14.02 12.68
C LEU A 109 5.85 -14.18 13.69
N LEU A 110 4.73 -13.55 13.39
CA LEU A 110 3.49 -13.65 14.18
C LEU A 110 2.39 -14.30 13.35
N LEU A 111 1.53 -15.04 14.03
CA LEU A 111 0.30 -15.53 13.40
C LEU A 111 -0.67 -14.38 13.21
N ALA A 112 -1.29 -14.34 12.05
CA ALA A 112 -2.39 -13.44 11.76
C ALA A 112 -3.68 -13.90 12.47
N ASP A 113 -4.41 -12.94 13.03
CA ASP A 113 -5.68 -13.21 13.72
C ASP A 113 -6.90 -13.12 12.78
N ASP A 114 -6.71 -12.58 11.59
CA ASP A 114 -7.74 -12.45 10.57
C ASP A 114 -7.83 -13.69 9.68
N ALA A 115 -8.83 -13.67 8.77
CA ALA A 115 -9.09 -14.77 7.87
C ALA A 115 -7.88 -15.09 6.97
N ALA A 116 -7.59 -16.37 6.84
CA ALA A 116 -6.55 -16.84 5.95
C ALA A 116 -6.88 -16.50 4.48
N PRO A 117 -5.88 -16.19 3.66
CA PRO A 117 -6.08 -16.04 2.22
C PRO A 117 -6.68 -17.30 1.60
N VAL A 118 -7.53 -17.11 0.60
CA VAL A 118 -8.07 -18.25 -0.16
C VAL A 118 -6.94 -18.86 -0.98
N THR A 119 -6.73 -20.16 -0.80
CA THR A 119 -5.74 -20.96 -1.52
C THR A 119 -6.40 -22.05 -2.36
N GLU A 120 -5.68 -22.58 -3.32
CA GLU A 120 -6.18 -23.68 -4.14
C GLU A 120 -6.34 -24.96 -3.33
N GLY A 121 -7.44 -25.67 -3.57
CA GLY A 121 -7.78 -26.95 -2.94
C GLY A 121 -8.33 -26.79 -1.51
N GLU A 122 -9.14 -27.75 -1.11
CA GLU A 122 -9.67 -27.84 0.26
C GLU A 122 -8.62 -28.42 1.20
N VAL A 123 -8.64 -27.94 2.45
CA VAL A 123 -7.81 -28.50 3.52
C VAL A 123 -8.39 -29.84 3.93
N ALA A 124 -7.58 -30.89 3.84
CA ALA A 124 -8.04 -32.25 4.16
C ALA A 124 -8.35 -32.42 5.66
N PRO A 125 -9.34 -33.24 6.05
CA PRO A 125 -9.58 -33.55 7.45
C PRO A 125 -8.34 -34.11 8.14
N GLY A 126 -8.04 -33.63 9.35
CA GLY A 126 -6.83 -34.01 10.10
C GLY A 126 -5.55 -33.33 9.60
N THR A 127 -5.68 -32.30 8.77
CA THR A 127 -4.58 -31.41 8.39
C THR A 127 -4.88 -29.97 8.75
N LEU A 128 -3.83 -29.19 8.86
CA LEU A 128 -3.86 -27.74 9.08
C LEU A 128 -2.98 -27.10 8.00
N ARG A 129 -3.49 -26.13 7.31
CA ARG A 129 -2.76 -25.41 6.28
C ARG A 129 -2.13 -24.15 6.84
N VAL A 130 -0.81 -24.05 6.75
CA VAL A 130 -0.05 -22.84 7.04
C VAL A 130 0.19 -22.08 5.75
N ILE A 131 -0.14 -20.80 5.74
CA ILE A 131 0.01 -19.92 4.59
C ILE A 131 0.95 -18.80 4.98
N ALA A 132 2.09 -18.70 4.31
CA ALA A 132 2.98 -17.57 4.44
C ALA A 132 2.73 -16.61 3.26
N SER A 133 2.17 -15.43 3.55
CA SER A 133 1.89 -14.40 2.56
C SER A 133 2.99 -13.35 2.61
N ARG A 134 3.59 -13.08 1.46
CA ARG A 134 4.60 -12.05 1.26
C ARG A 134 4.05 -10.98 0.34
N ALA A 135 4.00 -9.74 0.83
CA ALA A 135 3.73 -8.58 0.01
C ALA A 135 5.05 -7.99 -0.49
N SER A 136 5.10 -7.57 -1.74
CA SER A 136 6.22 -6.84 -2.33
C SER A 136 5.71 -5.67 -3.14
N ALA A 137 6.43 -4.55 -3.12
CA ALA A 137 6.11 -3.39 -3.93
C ALA A 137 7.22 -3.12 -4.94
N HIS A 138 6.83 -2.78 -6.16
CA HIS A 138 7.76 -2.38 -7.21
C HIS A 138 7.10 -1.36 -8.14
N VAL A 139 7.87 -0.74 -9.01
CA VAL A 139 7.37 0.21 -10.00
C VAL A 139 7.69 -0.30 -11.38
N GLU A 140 6.64 -0.49 -12.18
CA GLU A 140 6.79 -0.97 -13.55
C GLU A 140 7.29 0.12 -14.51
N GLY A 141 8.03 -0.32 -15.54
CA GLY A 141 8.44 0.55 -16.65
C GLY A 141 9.45 1.64 -16.26
N CYS A 142 10.16 1.49 -15.15
CA CYS A 142 11.21 2.41 -14.71
C CYS A 142 12.61 1.78 -14.82
N PRO A 143 13.63 2.57 -15.19
CA PRO A 143 13.59 3.97 -15.67
C PRO A 143 13.03 4.10 -17.10
N ALA A 144 12.36 5.23 -17.40
CA ALA A 144 11.71 5.47 -18.69
C ALA A 144 12.17 6.80 -19.32
N TYR A 145 13.17 6.76 -20.18
CA TYR A 145 13.73 7.95 -20.84
C TYR A 145 13.30 8.07 -22.30
N THR A 146 12.05 7.73 -22.62
CA THR A 146 11.56 7.69 -24.00
C THR A 146 11.03 9.03 -24.50
N THR A 147 10.64 9.94 -23.62
CA THR A 147 10.07 11.25 -23.97
C THR A 147 10.65 12.31 -23.05
N PRO A 148 11.54 13.19 -23.55
CA PRO A 148 12.03 14.32 -22.76
C PRO A 148 10.91 15.31 -22.48
N GLY A 149 10.81 15.79 -21.23
CA GLY A 149 9.82 16.80 -20.81
C GLY A 149 10.17 18.22 -21.27
N ILE A 150 11.35 18.41 -21.88
CA ILE A 150 11.93 19.72 -22.21
C ILE A 150 11.10 20.47 -23.27
N ASP A 151 10.43 19.75 -24.15
CA ASP A 151 9.72 20.33 -25.29
C ASP A 151 8.26 20.72 -24.98
N SER A 152 7.78 20.50 -23.75
CA SER A 152 6.41 20.84 -23.40
C SER A 152 6.29 21.34 -21.95
N PRO A 153 5.97 22.63 -21.77
CA PRO A 153 5.81 23.20 -20.42
C PRO A 153 4.57 22.69 -19.67
N VAL A 154 3.74 21.90 -20.31
CA VAL A 154 2.44 21.45 -19.77
C VAL A 154 2.32 19.94 -19.54
N ARG A 155 3.39 19.18 -19.68
CA ARG A 155 3.40 17.74 -19.41
C ARG A 155 4.70 17.29 -18.75
N THR A 156 4.58 16.22 -18.00
CA THR A 156 5.72 15.56 -17.38
C THR A 156 6.51 14.73 -18.40
N ASP A 157 7.80 14.51 -18.16
CA ASP A 157 8.60 13.59 -18.95
C ASP A 157 8.20 12.12 -18.69
N SER A 158 8.71 11.22 -19.51
CA SER A 158 8.38 9.80 -19.37
C SER A 158 8.96 9.16 -18.10
N ASN A 159 9.99 9.74 -17.50
CA ASN A 159 10.64 9.25 -16.29
C ASN A 159 10.08 9.92 -15.00
N TYR A 160 9.09 10.79 -15.14
CA TYR A 160 8.55 11.53 -14.02
C TYR A 160 7.98 10.60 -12.94
N GLY A 161 8.51 10.72 -11.73
CA GLY A 161 8.08 9.92 -10.58
C GLY A 161 8.75 8.55 -10.45
N CYS A 162 9.51 8.08 -11.46
CA CYS A 162 10.20 6.79 -11.38
C CYS A 162 11.07 6.67 -10.12
N ALA A 163 11.99 7.59 -9.91
CA ALA A 163 12.90 7.52 -8.77
C ALA A 163 12.17 7.64 -7.43
N THR A 164 11.24 8.59 -7.32
CA THR A 164 10.47 8.81 -6.08
C THR A 164 9.63 7.58 -5.72
N ASN A 165 8.88 7.05 -6.68
CA ASN A 165 7.99 5.93 -6.45
C ASN A 165 8.74 4.60 -6.29
N ALA A 166 9.87 4.41 -6.99
CA ALA A 166 10.73 3.25 -6.79
C ALA A 166 11.37 3.27 -5.39
N ASN A 167 11.82 4.43 -4.92
CA ASN A 167 12.33 4.57 -3.56
C ASN A 167 11.22 4.34 -2.52
N LEU A 168 10.02 4.87 -2.74
CA LEU A 168 8.87 4.62 -1.88
C LEU A 168 8.57 3.11 -1.79
N ALA A 169 8.48 2.43 -2.93
CA ALA A 169 8.25 0.99 -2.99
C ALA A 169 9.33 0.17 -2.27
N ALA A 170 10.60 0.60 -2.39
CA ALA A 170 11.74 -0.09 -1.76
C ALA A 170 11.85 0.17 -0.25
N MET A 171 11.35 1.30 0.24
CA MET A 171 11.52 1.74 1.63
C MET A 171 10.30 1.49 2.51
N VAL A 172 9.14 1.21 1.94
CA VAL A 172 7.93 0.94 2.72
C VAL A 172 8.11 -0.35 3.54
N ALA A 173 7.84 -0.27 4.84
CA ALA A 173 8.00 -1.41 5.74
C ALA A 173 6.94 -2.50 5.51
N ASN A 174 5.71 -2.07 5.23
CA ASN A 174 4.60 -2.94 4.85
C ASN A 174 4.03 -2.47 3.51
N PRO A 175 4.25 -3.21 2.40
CA PRO A 175 3.74 -2.82 1.08
C PRO A 175 2.22 -2.65 1.01
N ASP A 176 1.45 -3.35 1.83
CA ASP A 176 0.00 -3.23 1.89
C ASP A 176 -0.48 -1.83 2.28
N ASP A 177 0.33 -1.10 3.05
CA ASP A 177 0.02 0.27 3.45
C ASP A 177 -0.03 1.24 2.25
N LEU A 178 0.58 0.88 1.13
CA LEU A 178 0.48 1.67 -0.12
C LEU A 178 -0.91 1.57 -0.76
N VAL A 179 -1.65 0.49 -0.48
CA VAL A 179 -2.98 0.24 -1.05
C VAL A 179 -4.08 0.65 -0.08
N HIS A 180 -3.94 0.27 1.19
CA HIS A 180 -4.99 0.42 2.20
C HIS A 180 -4.74 1.57 3.16
N GLY A 181 -3.49 2.08 3.22
CA GLY A 181 -3.05 2.97 4.28
C GLY A 181 -2.90 2.23 5.61
N GLN A 182 -2.22 2.85 6.55
CA GLN A 182 -2.13 2.32 7.91
C GLN A 182 -3.22 2.93 8.79
N GLU A 183 -3.99 2.07 9.46
CA GLU A 183 -4.92 2.55 10.48
C GLU A 183 -4.14 3.18 11.64
N GLY A 184 -4.32 4.46 11.83
CA GLY A 184 -3.78 5.15 13.00
C GLY A 184 -4.45 4.64 14.27
N SER A 185 -3.70 4.44 15.33
CA SER A 185 -4.27 4.21 16.64
C SER A 185 -5.06 5.48 17.05
N GLY A 186 -6.34 5.55 16.78
CA GLY A 186 -7.17 6.75 16.91
C GLY A 186 -7.01 7.53 18.24
N ARG A 187 -6.40 6.94 19.25
CA ARG A 187 -6.03 7.57 20.52
C ARG A 187 -4.80 8.46 20.43
N GLU A 188 -3.75 8.04 19.73
CA GLU A 188 -2.51 8.83 19.61
C GLU A 188 -2.73 10.04 18.69
N SER A 189 -3.45 9.90 17.60
CA SER A 189 -3.72 11.00 16.69
C SER A 189 -4.55 12.11 17.35
N ALA A 190 -5.53 11.77 18.19
CA ALA A 190 -6.34 12.75 18.91
C ALA A 190 -5.51 13.53 19.97
N LEU A 191 -4.63 12.85 20.70
CA LEU A 191 -3.73 13.49 21.67
C LEU A 191 -2.68 14.36 21.00
N VAL A 192 -2.07 13.90 19.91
CA VAL A 192 -1.08 14.65 19.13
C VAL A 192 -1.74 15.85 18.46
N ALA A 193 -2.90 15.67 17.84
CA ALA A 193 -3.67 16.77 17.25
C ALA A 193 -4.11 17.79 18.30
N GLY A 194 -4.57 17.35 19.47
CA GLY A 194 -4.94 18.21 20.59
C GLY A 194 -3.75 19.04 21.09
N ARG A 195 -2.56 18.43 21.21
CA ARG A 195 -1.32 19.15 21.57
C ARG A 195 -0.89 20.12 20.49
N ALA A 196 -0.94 19.73 19.22
CA ALA A 196 -0.58 20.60 18.11
C ALA A 196 -1.47 21.85 18.05
N VAL A 197 -2.79 21.67 18.15
CA VAL A 197 -3.76 22.78 18.20
C VAL A 197 -3.54 23.64 19.45
N GLY A 198 -3.32 23.03 20.61
CA GLY A 198 -3.01 23.75 21.86
C GLY A 198 -1.75 24.61 21.73
N THR A 199 -0.66 24.03 21.22
CA THR A 199 0.60 24.73 20.99
C THR A 199 0.45 25.86 19.97
N TYR A 200 -0.28 25.63 18.88
CA TYR A 200 -0.56 26.66 17.88
C TYR A 200 -1.34 27.84 18.46
N ARG A 201 -2.34 27.63 19.29
CA ARG A 201 -3.15 28.65 19.92
C ARG A 201 -2.38 29.46 21.00
N GLN A 202 -1.39 28.82 21.62
CA GLN A 202 -0.58 29.45 22.68
C GLN A 202 0.68 30.15 22.14
N ARG A 203 1.08 29.83 20.90
CA ARG A 203 2.23 30.49 20.28
C ARG A 203 1.88 31.92 19.89
N THR A 204 2.73 32.85 20.29
CA THR A 204 2.70 34.21 19.77
C THR A 204 2.93 34.17 18.26
N PRO A 205 2.13 34.90 17.44
CA PRO A 205 2.33 34.92 16.00
C PRO A 205 3.76 35.30 15.63
N THR A 206 4.36 34.58 14.69
CA THR A 206 5.67 34.97 14.13
C THR A 206 5.54 36.34 13.47
N GLY A 207 6.32 37.31 13.90
CA GLY A 207 6.26 38.67 13.40
C GLY A 207 5.66 39.69 14.37
N SER A 208 5.20 39.25 15.56
CA SER A 208 4.77 40.15 16.64
C SER A 208 5.94 40.87 17.37
N GLN A 209 7.16 40.40 17.14
CA GLN A 209 8.37 41.11 17.65
C GLN A 209 8.92 42.04 16.58
N PRO A 210 9.43 43.22 16.97
CA PRO A 210 10.13 44.12 16.05
C PRO A 210 11.28 43.39 15.39
N LEU A 211 11.43 43.55 14.06
CA LEU A 211 12.59 43.02 13.36
C LEU A 211 13.88 43.49 14.02
N PRO A 212 14.88 42.64 14.26
CA PRO A 212 16.18 43.08 14.72
C PRO A 212 16.70 44.14 13.76
N ALA A 213 17.16 45.28 14.32
CA ALA A 213 17.75 46.34 13.50
C ALA A 213 18.91 45.76 12.70
N ALA A 214 18.80 45.82 11.36
CA ALA A 214 19.88 45.41 10.48
C ALA A 214 21.06 46.39 10.72
N THR A 215 22.07 45.94 11.43
CA THR A 215 23.34 46.69 11.52
C THR A 215 24.07 46.51 10.19
N THR A 216 23.88 47.44 9.28
CA THR A 216 24.78 47.67 8.15
C THR A 216 26.10 48.21 8.68
N ARG A 217 26.90 47.38 9.31
CA ARG A 217 28.31 47.71 9.50
C ARG A 217 29.00 47.47 8.17
N SER A 218 29.17 48.52 7.43
CA SER A 218 30.16 48.65 6.38
C SER A 218 31.51 48.21 6.95
N GLY A 219 32.02 47.05 6.55
CA GLY A 219 33.35 46.61 6.83
C GLY A 219 34.33 47.50 6.06
N GLY A 220 34.87 48.48 6.75
CA GLY A 220 35.97 49.23 6.26
C GLY A 220 37.29 48.64 6.70
N SER A 221 38.20 48.59 5.75
CA SER A 221 39.68 48.60 5.81
C SER A 221 40.34 47.45 6.61
N GLY A 222 41.04 46.52 6.03
CA GLY A 222 42.29 46.72 5.29
C GLY A 222 43.48 47.13 6.18
N GLN A 223 44.30 46.21 6.55
CA GLN A 223 45.78 46.26 6.52
C GLN A 223 46.30 44.82 6.58
#